data_5446eebe4779048b747da46115c824dd
#
_entry.id   5446eebe4779048b747da46115c824dd
#
_cell.length_a   1.000
_cell.length_b   1.000
_cell.length_c   1.000
_cell.angle_alpha   90.00
_cell.angle_beta   90.00
_cell.angle_gamma   90.00
#
_symmetry.space_group_name_H-M   'P 1'
#
loop_
_entity.id
_entity.type
_entity.pdbx_description
1 polymer ?
#
loop_
_entity_poly.entity_id
_entity_poly.type
_entity_poly.pdbx_seq_one_letter_code
_entity_poly.pdbx_strand_id
1 'polypeptide(L)'
;MPIDHSVAIVGLGPKGLYCFERLLAEFNAHPLRRGLQIHLFNRSAHFGASPIYDPEQPEYILVNVGIGEVDLWTATDPPIVAGRGPSFVDWYQETLRPKSPLNGNEYLSRAVVGRYLMDGFRRLLNSLPPGVSVSCHVGEVTDIRSEGRAYQVEFASEGGSMEEIRADKILLATGHSRPVPGDTEKRYKAFASRHPGLTFIPFVYPVVESMSSIPAGARVAMNGVGLTFIDAVLELTEGRGGRFVRSSDNSLSYTASGSEPLSIIPFCRSGLPMTPKADDLPPFMRPLTFFTSGALAELRTRKSGEKLDLENDLWPLFELEMELHYYRVVMGAGEDRSKLESCGNDGSAMRQVIDSYLRTHPSQGPLDYRQALDPAADRSFKNGKEFTSFVERYMEREIARARLGQAGCPLKAAIDIWYEVRKELGSVLQFGGLTPESHRKLIEHYFPRFKRIVFGPPIINIEKLLALVRAGLLDFSVARNPRVQTDDLTGCFGLQCDAIPNAVMEAEIMVDARYPSTNILWDATPLYRNLQRRGIVRAYENRSMNPDTSGYCPGAIDMTEGSNFVVDGEGIGNEDISVIGIPTEGNLIGNKTIARGDYPGTWAAEVIRQLGCRERALVTATCEE
;
A
#
# COMPACT_ATOMS: atom_id res chain seq x y z
N MET A 1 -33.35 24.65 -3.52
CA MET A 1 -32.70 25.26 -4.68
C MET A 1 -32.76 24.22 -5.80
N PRO A 2 -32.87 24.58 -7.07
CA PRO A 2 -32.75 23.63 -8.15
C PRO A 2 -31.34 23.01 -8.10
N ILE A 3 -31.24 21.69 -8.22
CA ILE A 3 -29.97 20.96 -8.27
C ILE A 3 -29.48 21.05 -9.70
N ASP A 4 -28.36 21.74 -9.92
CA ASP A 4 -27.81 21.97 -11.27
C ASP A 4 -26.36 21.51 -11.42
N HIS A 5 -25.70 21.09 -10.33
CA HIS A 5 -24.36 20.54 -10.36
C HIS A 5 -24.33 19.13 -9.79
N SER A 6 -23.58 18.25 -10.41
CA SER A 6 -23.45 16.87 -9.96
C SER A 6 -22.01 16.39 -9.96
N VAL A 7 -21.63 15.69 -8.89
CA VAL A 7 -20.31 15.09 -8.69
C VAL A 7 -20.47 13.60 -8.43
N ALA A 8 -19.76 12.77 -9.15
CA ALA A 8 -19.72 11.33 -8.93
C ALA A 8 -18.37 10.89 -8.31
N ILE A 9 -18.41 10.18 -7.19
CA ILE A 9 -17.24 9.55 -6.57
C ILE A 9 -17.33 8.05 -6.79
N VAL A 10 -16.50 7.53 -7.68
CA VAL A 10 -16.47 6.12 -8.06
C VAL A 10 -15.50 5.36 -7.16
N GLY A 11 -16.05 4.70 -6.16
CA GLY A 11 -15.32 4.02 -5.09
C GLY A 11 -15.27 4.83 -3.78
N LEU A 12 -16.11 4.44 -2.82
CA LEU A 12 -16.13 5.07 -1.50
C LEU A 12 -15.44 4.19 -0.45
N GLY A 13 -14.20 3.76 -0.74
CA GLY A 13 -13.26 3.33 0.28
C GLY A 13 -12.62 4.53 0.99
N PRO A 14 -11.57 4.32 1.81
CA PRO A 14 -10.96 5.41 2.60
C PRO A 14 -10.61 6.65 1.78
N LYS A 15 -10.01 6.49 0.59
CA LYS A 15 -9.61 7.63 -0.26
C LYS A 15 -10.82 8.42 -0.79
N GLY A 16 -11.85 7.73 -1.25
CA GLY A 16 -13.10 8.38 -1.69
C GLY A 16 -13.81 9.07 -0.53
N LEU A 17 -13.79 8.47 0.66
CA LEU A 17 -14.36 9.06 1.86
C LEU A 17 -13.65 10.36 2.28
N TYR A 18 -12.32 10.40 2.20
CA TYR A 18 -11.55 11.62 2.49
C TYR A 18 -11.86 12.74 1.49
N CYS A 19 -12.04 12.41 0.22
CA CYS A 19 -12.45 13.38 -0.79
C CYS A 19 -13.89 13.85 -0.57
N PHE A 20 -14.80 12.97 -0.21
CA PHE A 20 -16.18 13.32 0.12
C PHE A 20 -16.25 14.28 1.31
N GLU A 21 -15.50 14.01 2.38
CA GLU A 21 -15.42 14.87 3.56
C GLU A 21 -14.92 16.27 3.18
N ARG A 22 -13.85 16.37 2.37
CA ARG A 22 -13.34 17.67 1.93
C ARG A 22 -14.29 18.41 0.99
N LEU A 23 -14.97 17.68 0.10
CA LEU A 23 -15.95 18.29 -0.81
C LEU A 23 -17.08 18.96 -0.04
N LEU A 24 -17.58 18.33 1.03
CA LEU A 24 -18.59 18.92 1.91
C LEU A 24 -18.05 20.16 2.64
N ALA A 25 -16.81 20.13 3.12
CA ALA A 25 -16.18 21.24 3.80
C ALA A 25 -15.96 22.44 2.87
N GLU A 26 -15.45 22.22 1.66
CA GLU A 26 -15.24 23.26 0.65
C GLU A 26 -16.55 23.87 0.18
N PHE A 27 -17.58 23.03 -0.07
CA PHE A 27 -18.90 23.54 -0.42
C PHE A 27 -19.50 24.41 0.70
N ASN A 28 -19.32 24.01 1.96
CA ASN A 28 -19.79 24.79 3.10
C ASN A 28 -19.08 26.15 3.20
N ALA A 29 -17.78 26.20 2.97
CA ALA A 29 -17.00 27.44 3.00
C ALA A 29 -17.25 28.31 1.78
N HIS A 30 -17.49 27.72 0.63
CA HIS A 30 -17.68 28.36 -0.67
C HIS A 30 -18.95 27.85 -1.37
N PRO A 31 -20.15 28.15 -0.82
CA PRO A 31 -21.39 27.61 -1.34
C PRO A 31 -21.66 28.11 -2.77
N LEU A 32 -22.07 27.18 -3.62
CA LEU A 32 -22.53 27.46 -4.98
C LEU A 32 -23.93 28.08 -4.92
N ARG A 33 -24.27 28.87 -5.93
CA ARG A 33 -25.62 29.47 -6.05
C ARG A 33 -26.70 28.43 -6.29
N ARG A 34 -26.32 27.36 -6.99
CA ARG A 34 -27.13 26.18 -7.30
C ARG A 34 -26.79 25.05 -6.35
N GLY A 35 -27.69 24.10 -6.15
CA GLY A 35 -27.45 22.94 -5.30
C GLY A 35 -26.43 21.98 -5.90
N LEU A 36 -25.84 21.16 -5.05
CA LEU A 36 -24.88 20.12 -5.40
C LEU A 36 -25.45 18.74 -5.12
N GLN A 37 -25.59 17.91 -6.16
CA GLN A 37 -25.88 16.50 -6.04
C GLN A 37 -24.58 15.71 -6.02
N ILE A 38 -24.40 14.84 -5.01
CA ILE A 38 -23.22 13.97 -4.94
C ILE A 38 -23.69 12.51 -5.08
N HIS A 39 -23.15 11.80 -6.07
CA HIS A 39 -23.37 10.39 -6.29
C HIS A 39 -22.18 9.60 -5.77
N LEU A 40 -22.40 8.71 -4.80
CA LEU A 40 -21.38 7.89 -4.17
C LEU A 40 -21.57 6.45 -4.59
N PHE A 41 -20.55 5.85 -5.21
CA PHE A 41 -20.57 4.47 -5.67
C PHE A 41 -19.69 3.59 -4.81
N ASN A 42 -20.19 2.45 -4.37
CA ASN A 42 -19.40 1.41 -3.71
C ASN A 42 -19.93 0.03 -4.11
N ARG A 43 -19.06 -0.98 -4.15
CA ARG A 43 -19.45 -2.35 -4.51
C ARG A 43 -20.24 -3.07 -3.41
N SER A 44 -20.22 -2.57 -2.19
CA SER A 44 -20.96 -3.07 -1.05
C SER A 44 -21.64 -1.95 -0.28
N ALA A 45 -22.55 -2.27 0.60
CA ALA A 45 -23.21 -1.32 1.49
C ALA A 45 -22.26 -0.72 2.56
N HIS A 46 -21.01 -1.16 2.63
CA HIS A 46 -20.00 -0.65 3.59
C HIS A 46 -19.34 0.62 3.07
N PHE A 47 -20.11 1.68 2.87
CA PHE A 47 -19.60 2.99 2.45
C PHE A 47 -18.60 3.55 3.46
N GLY A 48 -17.46 4.04 2.96
CA GLY A 48 -16.31 4.48 3.75
C GLY A 48 -15.28 3.39 4.01
N ALA A 49 -15.72 2.14 4.10
CA ALA A 49 -14.85 0.98 4.18
C ALA A 49 -14.56 0.42 2.77
N SER A 50 -13.55 -0.44 2.66
CA SER A 50 -13.21 -1.16 1.45
C SER A 50 -13.13 -2.65 1.77
N PRO A 51 -13.03 -3.57 0.79
CA PRO A 51 -12.86 -4.99 1.07
C PRO A 51 -11.64 -5.32 1.96
N ILE A 52 -10.64 -4.43 2.02
CA ILE A 52 -9.48 -4.57 2.92
C ILE A 52 -9.85 -4.20 4.37
N TYR A 53 -10.81 -3.32 4.55
CA TYR A 53 -11.33 -2.85 5.84
C TYR A 53 -12.77 -3.27 6.06
N ASP A 54 -13.14 -4.45 5.55
CA ASP A 54 -14.48 -5.00 5.75
C ASP A 54 -14.76 -5.12 7.26
N PRO A 55 -15.86 -4.53 7.76
CA PRO A 55 -16.19 -4.56 9.18
C PRO A 55 -16.54 -5.95 9.71
N GLU A 56 -16.83 -6.90 8.82
CA GLU A 56 -17.21 -8.28 9.15
C GLU A 56 -16.03 -9.27 9.08
N GLN A 57 -14.87 -8.83 8.58
CA GLN A 57 -13.70 -9.70 8.52
C GLN A 57 -13.16 -10.06 9.91
N PRO A 58 -12.39 -11.16 10.04
CA PRO A 58 -11.88 -11.63 11.31
C PRO A 58 -10.98 -10.62 12.05
N GLU A 59 -11.09 -10.60 13.37
CA GLU A 59 -10.35 -9.62 14.19
C GLU A 59 -8.85 -9.88 14.31
N TYR A 60 -8.36 -11.08 13.99
CA TYR A 60 -6.92 -11.35 13.94
C TYR A 60 -6.22 -10.76 12.70
N ILE A 61 -6.98 -10.22 11.74
CA ILE A 61 -6.44 -9.50 10.58
C ILE A 61 -6.14 -8.06 10.99
N LEU A 62 -4.85 -7.78 11.28
CA LEU A 62 -4.43 -6.50 11.81
C LEU A 62 -4.06 -5.49 10.71
N VAL A 63 -4.22 -4.20 11.03
CA VAL A 63 -3.58 -3.14 10.25
C VAL A 63 -2.06 -3.21 10.40
N ASN A 64 -1.33 -2.67 9.45
CA ASN A 64 0.14 -2.56 9.51
C ASN A 64 0.62 -1.11 9.74
N VAL A 65 -0.24 -0.27 10.28
CA VAL A 65 0.04 1.10 10.68
C VAL A 65 -0.44 1.31 12.11
N GLY A 66 0.23 2.15 12.88
CA GLY A 66 -0.24 2.54 14.20
C GLY A 66 -1.60 3.22 14.09
N ILE A 67 -2.49 2.96 15.02
CA ILE A 67 -3.86 3.50 14.96
C ILE A 67 -3.90 5.03 15.04
N GLY A 68 -2.88 5.67 15.60
CA GLY A 68 -2.73 7.13 15.59
C GLY A 68 -2.49 7.74 14.20
N GLU A 69 -2.09 6.91 13.22
CA GLU A 69 -1.94 7.33 11.83
C GLU A 69 -3.26 7.23 11.04
N VAL A 70 -4.30 6.63 11.62
CA VAL A 70 -5.61 6.46 11.00
C VAL A 70 -6.53 7.55 11.48
N ASP A 71 -6.78 8.56 10.66
CA ASP A 71 -7.74 9.61 10.98
C ASP A 71 -8.54 10.00 9.72
N LEU A 72 -9.87 9.96 9.86
CA LEU A 72 -10.78 10.49 8.83
C LEU A 72 -10.77 12.02 8.84
N TRP A 73 -10.60 12.61 10.02
CA TRP A 73 -10.79 14.04 10.24
C TRP A 73 -9.47 14.78 10.10
N THR A 74 -9.51 15.94 9.49
CA THR A 74 -8.35 16.83 9.36
C THR A 74 -8.55 18.11 10.14
N ALA A 75 -7.44 18.68 10.60
CA ALA A 75 -7.42 20.02 11.18
C ALA A 75 -7.24 21.13 10.12
N THR A 76 -7.13 20.77 8.82
CA THR A 76 -6.94 21.75 7.74
C THR A 76 -8.21 22.52 7.45
N ASP A 77 -8.06 23.78 7.06
CA ASP A 77 -9.16 24.61 6.58
C ASP A 77 -9.63 24.16 5.18
N PRO A 78 -10.89 24.37 4.82
CA PRO A 78 -11.97 24.86 5.68
C PRO A 78 -12.48 23.78 6.65
N PRO A 79 -13.02 24.17 7.81
CA PRO A 79 -13.56 23.23 8.78
C PRO A 79 -14.86 22.59 8.26
N ILE A 80 -15.15 21.37 8.73
CA ILE A 80 -16.38 20.65 8.41
C ILE A 80 -17.58 21.33 9.11
N VAL A 81 -18.76 21.33 8.46
CA VAL A 81 -20.01 21.91 8.97
C VAL A 81 -20.38 21.40 10.37
N ALA A 82 -20.27 20.09 10.59
CA ALA A 82 -20.64 19.44 11.85
C ALA A 82 -19.55 19.49 12.93
N GLY A 83 -18.44 20.18 12.64
CA GLY A 83 -17.25 20.09 13.45
C GLY A 83 -16.48 18.78 13.19
N ARG A 84 -15.25 18.75 13.68
CA ARG A 84 -14.37 17.57 13.58
C ARG A 84 -14.96 16.44 14.42
N GLY A 85 -15.13 15.26 13.83
CA GLY A 85 -15.44 14.04 14.55
C GLY A 85 -14.25 13.56 15.41
N PRO A 86 -14.43 12.54 16.23
CA PRO A 86 -13.37 12.00 17.07
C PRO A 86 -12.26 11.38 16.22
N SER A 87 -11.01 11.51 16.66
CA SER A 87 -9.91 10.71 16.12
C SER A 87 -10.23 9.21 16.22
N PHE A 88 -9.50 8.36 15.51
CA PHE A 88 -9.73 6.92 15.62
C PHE A 88 -9.49 6.43 17.07
N VAL A 89 -8.48 6.94 17.74
CA VAL A 89 -8.17 6.60 19.14
C VAL A 89 -9.32 7.02 20.07
N ASP A 90 -9.81 8.25 19.95
CA ASP A 90 -10.92 8.74 20.77
C ASP A 90 -12.20 7.95 20.50
N TRP A 91 -12.53 7.74 19.22
CA TRP A 91 -13.69 6.95 18.81
C TRP A 91 -13.64 5.53 19.38
N TYR A 92 -12.47 4.89 19.32
CA TYR A 92 -12.29 3.54 19.85
C TYR A 92 -12.49 3.50 21.36
N GLN A 93 -11.93 4.47 22.09
CA GLN A 93 -12.08 4.58 23.55
C GLN A 93 -13.54 4.84 23.95
N GLU A 94 -14.23 5.71 23.25
CA GLU A 94 -15.64 6.05 23.53
C GLU A 94 -16.59 4.90 23.19
N THR A 95 -16.36 4.24 22.05
CA THR A 95 -17.30 3.25 21.48
C THR A 95 -17.07 1.86 22.04
N LEU A 96 -15.82 1.39 22.09
CA LEU A 96 -15.47 0.02 22.48
C LEU A 96 -15.00 -0.10 23.92
N ARG A 97 -14.71 1.02 24.60
CA ARG A 97 -14.36 1.12 26.03
C ARG A 97 -13.33 0.08 26.46
N PRO A 98 -12.11 0.09 25.87
CA PRO A 98 -11.09 -0.88 26.20
C PRO A 98 -10.69 -0.79 27.68
N LYS A 99 -10.17 -1.88 28.24
CA LYS A 99 -9.74 -1.92 29.66
C LYS A 99 -8.54 -0.99 29.96
N SER A 100 -7.73 -0.70 28.94
CA SER A 100 -6.59 0.20 29.03
C SER A 100 -6.68 1.28 27.97
N PRO A 101 -6.31 2.54 28.26
CA PRO A 101 -6.23 3.59 27.27
C PRO A 101 -5.19 3.24 26.21
N LEU A 102 -5.46 3.64 24.97
CA LEU A 102 -4.55 3.48 23.83
C LEU A 102 -3.68 4.74 23.68
N ASN A 103 -2.47 4.57 23.17
CA ASN A 103 -1.52 5.67 22.93
C ASN A 103 -1.31 6.01 21.45
N GLY A 104 -1.96 5.26 20.54
CA GLY A 104 -1.88 5.47 19.11
C GLY A 104 -0.85 4.58 18.38
N ASN A 105 0.03 3.90 19.11
CA ASN A 105 1.04 3.00 18.54
C ASN A 105 0.53 1.56 18.37
N GLU A 106 -0.63 1.25 18.94
CA GLU A 106 -1.22 -0.06 18.87
C GLU A 106 -1.67 -0.41 17.44
N TYR A 107 -1.74 -1.71 17.17
CA TYR A 107 -2.24 -2.26 15.92
C TYR A 107 -3.56 -2.97 16.18
N LEU A 108 -4.63 -2.45 15.62
CA LEU A 108 -5.95 -3.03 15.77
C LEU A 108 -6.39 -3.81 14.53
N SER A 109 -7.51 -4.51 14.66
CA SER A 109 -8.15 -5.22 13.55
C SER A 109 -8.56 -4.26 12.43
N ARG A 110 -8.39 -4.70 11.18
CA ARG A 110 -8.91 -3.96 10.01
C ARG A 110 -10.42 -3.81 10.05
N ALA A 111 -11.15 -4.76 10.64
CA ALA A 111 -12.59 -4.66 10.83
C ALA A 111 -12.98 -3.47 11.72
N VAL A 112 -12.21 -3.23 12.79
CA VAL A 112 -12.43 -2.07 13.67
C VAL A 112 -12.19 -0.76 12.93
N VAL A 113 -11.16 -0.69 12.10
CA VAL A 113 -10.92 0.48 11.24
C VAL A 113 -12.08 0.70 10.28
N GLY A 114 -12.59 -0.37 9.66
CA GLY A 114 -13.77 -0.29 8.81
C GLY A 114 -15.00 0.27 9.53
N ARG A 115 -15.27 -0.18 10.75
CA ARG A 115 -16.37 0.34 11.59
C ARG A 115 -16.22 1.83 11.88
N TYR A 116 -15.00 2.30 12.18
CA TYR A 116 -14.71 3.72 12.36
C TYR A 116 -14.98 4.55 11.11
N LEU A 117 -14.49 4.10 9.95
CA LEU A 117 -14.70 4.81 8.69
C LEU A 117 -16.19 4.88 8.31
N MET A 118 -16.95 3.79 8.54
CA MET A 118 -18.40 3.77 8.32
C MET A 118 -19.15 4.69 9.29
N ASP A 119 -18.74 4.76 10.56
CA ASP A 119 -19.32 5.70 11.51
C ASP A 119 -19.07 7.14 11.09
N GLY A 120 -17.84 7.44 10.67
CA GLY A 120 -17.49 8.75 10.11
C GLY A 120 -18.32 9.11 8.88
N PHE A 121 -18.53 8.15 7.96
CA PHE A 121 -19.43 8.35 6.81
C PHE A 121 -20.88 8.68 7.23
N ARG A 122 -21.44 7.95 8.19
CA ARG A 122 -22.78 8.25 8.72
C ARG A 122 -22.86 9.64 9.34
N ARG A 123 -21.82 10.08 10.07
CA ARG A 123 -21.75 11.43 10.64
C ARG A 123 -21.77 12.50 9.55
N LEU A 124 -21.03 12.29 8.46
CA LEU A 124 -21.03 13.20 7.31
C LEU A 124 -22.42 13.28 6.67
N LEU A 125 -23.10 12.17 6.44
CA LEU A 125 -24.48 12.15 5.89
C LEU A 125 -25.48 12.88 6.78
N ASN A 126 -25.34 12.77 8.10
CA ASN A 126 -26.22 13.44 9.07
C ASN A 126 -25.94 14.95 9.19
N SER A 127 -24.92 15.47 8.52
CA SER A 127 -24.43 16.85 8.67
C SER A 127 -24.15 17.50 7.31
N LEU A 128 -24.99 17.19 6.32
CA LEU A 128 -24.85 17.78 4.98
C LEU A 128 -25.08 19.30 5.03
N PRO A 129 -24.26 20.09 4.32
CA PRO A 129 -24.50 21.51 4.15
C PRO A 129 -25.84 21.79 3.46
N PRO A 130 -26.52 22.90 3.77
CA PRO A 130 -27.73 23.30 3.04
C PRO A 130 -27.47 23.44 1.54
N GLY A 131 -28.30 22.78 0.73
CA GLY A 131 -28.15 22.74 -0.73
C GLY A 131 -27.33 21.57 -1.27
N VAL A 132 -26.81 20.70 -0.40
CA VAL A 132 -26.18 19.43 -0.81
C VAL A 132 -27.17 18.28 -0.66
N SER A 133 -27.23 17.42 -1.66
CA SER A 133 -27.94 16.14 -1.61
C SER A 133 -26.98 15.00 -1.99
N VAL A 134 -27.19 13.82 -1.40
CA VAL A 134 -26.30 12.65 -1.61
C VAL A 134 -27.15 11.44 -1.99
N SER A 135 -26.75 10.75 -3.05
CA SER A 135 -27.28 9.44 -3.45
C SER A 135 -26.18 8.38 -3.32
N CYS A 136 -26.48 7.34 -2.56
CA CYS A 136 -25.57 6.19 -2.38
C CYS A 136 -26.01 5.04 -3.31
N HIS A 137 -25.09 4.57 -4.16
CA HIS A 137 -25.31 3.52 -5.13
C HIS A 137 -24.45 2.29 -4.78
N VAL A 138 -25.09 1.19 -4.40
CA VAL A 138 -24.41 -0.10 -4.23
C VAL A 138 -24.37 -0.78 -5.59
N GLY A 139 -23.14 -0.89 -6.14
CA GLY A 139 -22.95 -1.45 -7.48
C GLY A 139 -21.56 -1.21 -8.05
N GLU A 140 -21.33 -1.73 -9.22
CA GLU A 140 -20.07 -1.58 -9.96
C GLU A 140 -20.27 -0.64 -11.15
N VAL A 141 -19.56 0.49 -11.16
CA VAL A 141 -19.52 1.38 -12.34
C VAL A 141 -18.81 0.66 -13.47
N THR A 142 -19.46 0.60 -14.62
CA THR A 142 -19.03 -0.18 -15.78
C THR A 142 -18.57 0.66 -16.95
N ASP A 143 -19.11 1.89 -17.09
CA ASP A 143 -18.76 2.79 -18.18
C ASP A 143 -18.94 4.26 -17.77
N ILE A 144 -18.20 5.14 -18.43
CA ILE A 144 -18.35 6.58 -18.37
C ILE A 144 -18.26 7.11 -19.79
N ARG A 145 -19.26 7.88 -20.21
CA ARG A 145 -19.38 8.42 -21.56
C ARG A 145 -19.54 9.93 -21.51
N SER A 146 -18.86 10.64 -22.39
CA SER A 146 -19.06 12.08 -22.56
C SER A 146 -20.45 12.36 -23.17
N GLU A 147 -21.19 13.30 -22.58
CA GLU A 147 -22.50 13.74 -23.05
C GLU A 147 -22.57 15.28 -23.01
N GLY A 148 -22.14 15.92 -24.07
CA GLY A 148 -22.03 17.36 -24.13
C GLY A 148 -21.02 17.93 -23.12
N ARG A 149 -21.51 18.64 -22.08
CA ARG A 149 -20.67 19.20 -21.02
C ARG A 149 -20.64 18.36 -19.74
N ALA A 150 -21.24 17.18 -19.75
CA ALA A 150 -21.32 16.27 -18.62
C ALA A 150 -20.96 14.86 -19.04
N TYR A 151 -21.06 13.92 -18.12
CA TYR A 151 -20.78 12.50 -18.34
C TYR A 151 -21.98 11.67 -17.90
N GLN A 152 -22.30 10.67 -18.68
CA GLN A 152 -23.19 9.58 -18.32
C GLN A 152 -22.36 8.49 -17.65
N VAL A 153 -22.70 8.15 -16.42
CA VAL A 153 -22.06 7.11 -15.62
C VAL A 153 -23.00 5.92 -15.54
N GLU A 154 -22.60 4.80 -16.14
CA GLU A 154 -23.35 3.55 -16.16
C GLU A 154 -22.82 2.61 -15.07
N PHE A 155 -23.72 1.96 -14.35
CA PHE A 155 -23.36 1.01 -13.32
C PHE A 155 -24.31 -0.17 -13.23
N ALA A 156 -23.77 -1.34 -12.85
CA ALA A 156 -24.54 -2.51 -12.49
C ALA A 156 -24.90 -2.44 -11.01
N SER A 157 -26.18 -2.30 -10.67
CA SER A 157 -26.64 -2.25 -9.29
C SER A 157 -26.58 -3.64 -8.64
N GLU A 158 -26.69 -3.71 -7.31
CA GLU A 158 -26.67 -4.97 -6.55
C GLU A 158 -27.73 -5.97 -7.03
N GLY A 159 -28.88 -5.48 -7.53
CA GLY A 159 -29.93 -6.29 -8.15
C GLY A 159 -29.64 -6.78 -9.56
N GLY A 160 -28.46 -6.44 -10.13
CA GLY A 160 -28.06 -6.82 -11.49
C GLY A 160 -28.66 -5.97 -12.62
N SER A 161 -29.47 -4.95 -12.30
CA SER A 161 -29.96 -4.00 -13.30
C SER A 161 -28.86 -2.99 -13.69
N MET A 162 -28.84 -2.64 -14.97
CA MET A 162 -28.00 -1.54 -15.47
C MET A 162 -28.76 -0.23 -15.25
N GLU A 163 -28.11 0.68 -14.55
CA GLU A 163 -28.61 2.02 -14.26
C GLU A 163 -27.61 3.06 -14.73
N GLU A 164 -28.08 4.29 -14.89
CA GLU A 164 -27.23 5.40 -15.33
C GLU A 164 -27.58 6.69 -14.58
N ILE A 165 -26.58 7.51 -14.34
CA ILE A 165 -26.72 8.86 -13.83
C ILE A 165 -25.88 9.82 -14.65
N ARG A 166 -26.19 11.12 -14.51
CA ARG A 166 -25.41 12.19 -15.11
C ARG A 166 -24.54 12.86 -14.05
N ALA A 167 -23.27 13.15 -14.40
CA ALA A 167 -22.34 13.87 -13.52
C ALA A 167 -21.53 14.92 -14.30
N ASP A 168 -21.30 16.10 -13.68
CA ASP A 168 -20.45 17.15 -14.23
C ASP A 168 -18.99 16.94 -13.92
N LYS A 169 -18.70 16.31 -12.76
CA LYS A 169 -17.36 16.01 -12.29
C LYS A 169 -17.31 14.57 -11.78
N ILE A 170 -16.21 13.92 -12.01
CA ILE A 170 -16.00 12.50 -11.61
C ILE A 170 -14.67 12.36 -10.89
N LEU A 171 -14.68 11.63 -9.78
CA LEU A 171 -13.48 11.16 -9.09
C LEU A 171 -13.38 9.64 -9.19
N LEU A 172 -12.30 9.14 -9.76
CA LEU A 172 -11.96 7.72 -9.80
C LEU A 172 -11.13 7.36 -8.57
N ALA A 173 -11.78 6.77 -7.56
CA ALA A 173 -11.15 6.28 -6.32
C ALA A 173 -11.34 4.76 -6.18
N THR A 174 -11.23 4.04 -7.29
CA THR A 174 -11.67 2.66 -7.49
C THR A 174 -10.86 1.60 -6.71
N GLY A 175 -9.71 1.98 -6.15
CA GLY A 175 -8.86 1.05 -5.42
C GLY A 175 -8.15 0.04 -6.33
N HIS A 176 -8.00 -1.19 -5.84
CA HIS A 176 -7.31 -2.25 -6.60
C HIS A 176 -8.16 -2.76 -7.75
N SER A 177 -7.51 -2.88 -8.90
CA SER A 177 -8.10 -3.43 -10.09
C SER A 177 -8.03 -4.97 -10.12
N ARG A 178 -8.80 -5.57 -11.01
CA ARG A 178 -8.75 -7.01 -11.31
C ARG A 178 -7.94 -7.18 -12.60
N PRO A 179 -6.70 -7.69 -12.54
CA PRO A 179 -5.91 -7.90 -13.74
C PRO A 179 -6.48 -9.03 -14.60
N VAL A 180 -6.25 -8.96 -15.89
CA VAL A 180 -6.44 -10.11 -16.79
C VAL A 180 -5.51 -11.23 -16.34
N PRO A 181 -5.99 -12.47 -16.17
CA PRO A 181 -5.16 -13.60 -15.80
C PRO A 181 -3.94 -13.75 -16.70
N GLY A 182 -2.74 -13.78 -16.10
CA GLY A 182 -1.49 -14.02 -16.81
C GLY A 182 -1.32 -15.49 -17.21
N ASP A 183 -0.29 -15.80 -18.01
CA ASP A 183 -0.07 -17.17 -18.50
C ASP A 183 0.20 -18.18 -17.38
N THR A 184 0.89 -17.77 -16.33
CA THR A 184 1.12 -18.62 -15.14
C THR A 184 -0.19 -18.95 -14.43
N GLU A 185 -1.05 -17.96 -14.24
CA GLU A 185 -2.37 -18.14 -13.63
C GLU A 185 -3.26 -19.06 -14.49
N LYS A 186 -3.31 -18.82 -15.79
CA LYS A 186 -4.04 -19.68 -16.74
C LYS A 186 -3.55 -21.11 -16.68
N ARG A 187 -2.22 -21.30 -16.66
CA ARG A 187 -1.59 -22.63 -16.55
C ARG A 187 -1.99 -23.35 -15.27
N TYR A 188 -1.89 -22.69 -14.12
CA TYR A 188 -2.26 -23.28 -12.83
C TYR A 188 -3.74 -23.62 -12.74
N LYS A 189 -4.60 -22.71 -13.22
CA LYS A 189 -6.05 -22.95 -13.28
C LYS A 189 -6.40 -24.13 -14.19
N ALA A 190 -5.82 -24.19 -15.39
CA ALA A 190 -6.02 -25.31 -16.31
C ALA A 190 -5.48 -26.62 -15.76
N PHE A 191 -4.35 -26.61 -15.06
CA PHE A 191 -3.81 -27.80 -14.42
C PHE A 191 -4.71 -28.30 -13.30
N ALA A 192 -5.09 -27.43 -12.37
CA ALA A 192 -6.00 -27.79 -11.28
C ALA A 192 -7.35 -28.33 -11.79
N SER A 193 -7.91 -27.76 -12.88
CA SER A 193 -9.19 -28.22 -13.42
C SER A 193 -9.15 -29.63 -14.03
N ARG A 194 -7.96 -30.15 -14.40
CA ARG A 194 -7.79 -31.50 -14.96
C ARG A 194 -7.57 -32.59 -13.90
N HIS A 195 -7.19 -32.19 -12.69
CA HIS A 195 -6.81 -33.14 -11.63
C HIS A 195 -7.76 -33.01 -10.42
N PRO A 196 -8.64 -33.98 -10.16
CA PRO A 196 -9.47 -33.99 -8.96
C PRO A 196 -8.62 -33.91 -7.69
N GLY A 197 -9.01 -33.03 -6.78
CA GLY A 197 -8.27 -32.80 -5.53
C GLY A 197 -7.25 -31.65 -5.59
N LEU A 198 -6.91 -31.15 -6.77
CA LEU A 198 -6.09 -29.94 -6.89
C LEU A 198 -6.96 -28.67 -6.86
N THR A 199 -6.44 -27.63 -6.25
CA THR A 199 -7.08 -26.30 -6.25
C THR A 199 -6.04 -25.23 -6.51
N PHE A 200 -6.41 -24.27 -7.36
CA PHE A 200 -5.68 -23.03 -7.52
C PHE A 200 -6.54 -21.84 -7.07
N ILE A 201 -6.05 -21.07 -6.10
CA ILE A 201 -6.69 -19.86 -5.57
C ILE A 201 -5.88 -18.66 -6.05
N PRO A 202 -6.42 -17.85 -6.99
CA PRO A 202 -5.67 -16.78 -7.64
C PRO A 202 -5.52 -15.53 -6.76
N PHE A 203 -6.32 -15.40 -5.69
CA PHE A 203 -6.27 -14.26 -4.78
C PHE A 203 -6.87 -14.60 -3.42
N VAL A 204 -6.31 -14.03 -2.36
CA VAL A 204 -6.64 -14.38 -0.97
C VAL A 204 -7.94 -13.75 -0.49
N TYR A 205 -8.29 -12.55 -0.96
CA TYR A 205 -9.47 -11.86 -0.43
C TYR A 205 -10.75 -12.05 -1.26
N PRO A 206 -11.92 -12.14 -0.62
CA PRO A 206 -12.15 -12.14 0.84
C PRO A 206 -11.54 -13.39 1.49
N VAL A 207 -10.83 -13.21 2.63
CA VAL A 207 -9.95 -14.26 3.15
C VAL A 207 -10.70 -15.51 3.61
N VAL A 208 -11.83 -15.34 4.27
CA VAL A 208 -12.64 -16.46 4.81
C VAL A 208 -13.16 -17.32 3.66
N GLU A 209 -13.84 -16.71 2.68
CA GLU A 209 -14.41 -17.44 1.55
C GLU A 209 -13.31 -18.10 0.70
N SER A 210 -12.24 -17.36 0.40
CA SER A 210 -11.17 -17.87 -0.46
C SER A 210 -10.41 -19.03 0.16
N MET A 211 -10.20 -19.02 1.48
CA MET A 211 -9.49 -20.09 2.20
C MET A 211 -10.40 -21.24 2.63
N SER A 212 -11.73 -21.08 2.60
CA SER A 212 -12.69 -22.10 3.03
C SER A 212 -12.63 -23.39 2.22
N SER A 213 -12.25 -23.31 0.93
CA SER A 213 -12.14 -24.45 0.03
C SER A 213 -10.94 -25.35 0.29
N ILE A 214 -10.00 -24.95 1.14
CA ILE A 214 -8.79 -25.71 1.47
C ILE A 214 -9.15 -26.76 2.53
N PRO A 215 -9.03 -28.07 2.24
CA PRO A 215 -9.37 -29.10 3.22
C PRO A 215 -8.33 -29.20 4.34
N ALA A 216 -8.74 -29.67 5.50
CA ALA A 216 -7.84 -30.05 6.57
C ALA A 216 -6.87 -31.14 6.07
N GLY A 217 -5.61 -31.07 6.51
CA GLY A 217 -4.59 -32.02 6.12
C GLY A 217 -4.01 -31.88 4.72
N ALA A 218 -4.43 -30.87 3.91
CA ALA A 218 -3.84 -30.59 2.60
C ALA A 218 -2.44 -29.94 2.74
N ARG A 219 -1.60 -30.12 1.74
CA ARG A 219 -0.35 -29.35 1.59
C ARG A 219 -0.65 -28.13 0.71
N VAL A 220 -0.33 -26.95 1.22
CA VAL A 220 -0.68 -25.67 0.61
C VAL A 220 0.56 -24.89 0.23
N ALA A 221 0.84 -24.75 -1.06
CA ALA A 221 1.89 -23.85 -1.55
C ALA A 221 1.36 -22.42 -1.68
N MET A 222 2.10 -21.44 -1.14
CA MET A 222 1.70 -20.03 -1.17
C MET A 222 2.75 -19.15 -1.83
N ASN A 223 2.40 -18.54 -2.95
CA ASN A 223 3.25 -17.61 -3.67
C ASN A 223 3.11 -16.19 -3.09
N GLY A 224 4.14 -15.74 -2.40
CA GLY A 224 4.16 -14.46 -1.69
C GLY A 224 4.29 -14.67 -0.17
N VAL A 225 5.11 -13.83 0.47
CA VAL A 225 5.37 -13.90 1.93
C VAL A 225 5.21 -12.48 2.52
N GLY A 226 4.18 -11.78 2.07
CA GLY A 226 3.81 -10.43 2.50
C GLY A 226 2.63 -10.42 3.49
N LEU A 227 2.00 -9.26 3.65
CA LEU A 227 0.84 -9.10 4.55
C LEU A 227 -0.33 -10.01 4.16
N THR A 228 -0.62 -10.12 2.86
CA THR A 228 -1.68 -10.99 2.35
C THR A 228 -1.45 -12.47 2.69
N PHE A 229 -0.19 -12.91 2.65
CA PHE A 229 0.20 -14.25 3.09
C PHE A 229 -0.07 -14.45 4.58
N ILE A 230 0.28 -13.45 5.41
CA ILE A 230 0.03 -13.51 6.87
C ILE A 230 -1.46 -13.69 7.13
N ASP A 231 -2.31 -12.91 6.47
CA ASP A 231 -3.76 -12.98 6.63
C ASP A 231 -4.30 -14.37 6.24
N ALA A 232 -3.82 -14.95 5.12
CA ALA A 232 -4.19 -16.29 4.69
C ALA A 232 -3.73 -17.38 5.67
N VAL A 233 -2.51 -17.27 6.19
CA VAL A 233 -1.97 -18.22 7.19
C VAL A 233 -2.78 -18.16 8.48
N LEU A 234 -3.13 -16.97 8.95
CA LEU A 234 -3.92 -16.81 10.17
C LEU A 234 -5.34 -17.35 10.00
N GLU A 235 -5.95 -17.19 8.82
CA GLU A 235 -7.24 -17.83 8.50
C GLU A 235 -7.14 -19.35 8.55
N LEU A 236 -6.09 -19.94 7.99
CA LEU A 236 -5.90 -21.39 7.96
C LEU A 236 -5.46 -21.99 9.30
N THR A 237 -5.16 -21.17 10.29
CA THR A 237 -4.70 -21.59 11.62
C THR A 237 -5.60 -21.07 12.74
N GLU A 238 -5.48 -19.79 13.12
CA GLU A 238 -6.31 -19.17 14.16
C GLU A 238 -7.80 -19.16 13.78
N GLY A 239 -8.12 -18.85 12.52
CA GLY A 239 -9.48 -18.89 11.98
C GLY A 239 -10.12 -20.28 12.00
N ARG A 240 -9.31 -21.34 12.00
CA ARG A 240 -9.76 -22.73 12.14
C ARG A 240 -9.76 -23.24 13.57
N GLY A 241 -9.63 -22.35 14.57
CA GLY A 241 -9.73 -22.68 15.99
C GLY A 241 -8.41 -23.03 16.66
N GLY A 242 -7.27 -22.97 15.93
CA GLY A 242 -5.94 -23.07 16.53
C GLY A 242 -5.66 -21.89 17.46
N ARG A 243 -4.77 -22.05 18.41
CA ARG A 243 -4.55 -21.06 19.48
C ARG A 243 -3.08 -20.73 19.65
N PHE A 244 -2.77 -19.45 19.72
CA PHE A 244 -1.47 -18.95 20.15
C PHE A 244 -1.46 -18.72 21.65
N VAL A 245 -0.50 -19.29 22.34
CA VAL A 245 -0.36 -19.23 23.80
C VAL A 245 0.99 -18.58 24.16
N ARG A 246 0.94 -17.51 24.95
CA ARG A 246 2.14 -16.82 25.42
C ARG A 246 2.63 -17.47 26.71
N SER A 247 3.88 -17.90 26.70
CA SER A 247 4.56 -18.52 27.85
C SER A 247 5.09 -17.45 28.82
N SER A 248 5.53 -17.88 29.99
CA SER A 248 6.09 -16.99 31.04
C SER A 248 7.38 -16.28 30.62
N ASP A 249 8.15 -16.84 29.70
CA ASP A 249 9.34 -16.25 29.10
C ASP A 249 9.04 -15.30 27.93
N ASN A 250 7.74 -14.98 27.75
CA ASN A 250 7.22 -14.13 26.69
C ASN A 250 7.36 -14.72 25.26
N SER A 251 7.69 -15.99 25.10
CA SER A 251 7.63 -16.68 23.81
C SER A 251 6.20 -17.04 23.44
N LEU A 252 5.91 -17.14 22.13
CA LEU A 252 4.61 -17.55 21.62
C LEU A 252 4.72 -18.98 21.09
N SER A 253 3.81 -19.86 21.52
CA SER A 253 3.64 -21.22 21.00
C SER A 253 2.28 -21.36 20.33
N TYR A 254 2.16 -22.34 19.45
CA TYR A 254 0.91 -22.63 18.75
C TYR A 254 0.39 -24.02 19.13
N THR A 255 -0.92 -24.10 19.40
CA THR A 255 -1.64 -25.34 19.64
C THR A 255 -2.65 -25.55 18.53
N ALA A 256 -2.48 -26.59 17.75
CA ALA A 256 -3.36 -26.90 16.62
C ALA A 256 -4.75 -27.35 17.09
N SER A 257 -5.77 -27.03 16.28
CA SER A 257 -7.15 -27.51 16.45
C SER A 257 -7.38 -28.89 15.85
N GLY A 258 -6.54 -29.27 14.87
CA GLY A 258 -6.72 -30.47 14.04
C GLY A 258 -7.47 -30.19 12.72
N SER A 259 -7.84 -28.94 12.47
CA SER A 259 -8.54 -28.50 11.25
C SER A 259 -7.61 -27.76 10.27
N GLU A 260 -6.34 -27.64 10.63
CA GLU A 260 -5.32 -26.97 9.81
C GLU A 260 -4.91 -27.80 8.58
N PRO A 261 -4.30 -27.17 7.56
CA PRO A 261 -3.53 -27.87 6.56
C PRO A 261 -2.41 -28.74 7.19
N LEU A 262 -2.01 -29.80 6.52
CA LEU A 262 -0.86 -30.61 6.94
C LEU A 262 0.42 -29.78 6.97
N SER A 263 0.62 -28.95 5.93
CA SER A 263 1.71 -27.99 5.88
C SER A 263 1.35 -26.81 4.97
N ILE A 264 1.90 -25.64 5.29
CA ILE A 264 1.86 -24.44 4.46
C ILE A 264 3.28 -24.18 3.99
N ILE A 265 3.48 -24.12 2.68
CA ILE A 265 4.77 -24.01 2.00
C ILE A 265 4.85 -22.63 1.35
N PRO A 266 5.34 -21.60 2.06
CA PRO A 266 5.49 -20.26 1.50
C PRO A 266 6.66 -20.17 0.55
N PHE A 267 6.56 -19.34 -0.49
CA PHE A 267 7.69 -19.04 -1.36
C PHE A 267 7.62 -17.65 -1.97
N CYS A 268 8.78 -17.05 -2.20
CA CYS A 268 8.94 -15.78 -2.90
C CYS A 268 10.37 -15.64 -3.41
N ARG A 269 10.69 -14.53 -4.08
CA ARG A 269 12.04 -14.29 -4.63
C ARG A 269 13.17 -14.41 -3.59
N SER A 270 13.00 -13.82 -2.40
CA SER A 270 14.02 -13.90 -1.32
C SER A 270 13.88 -15.15 -0.44
N GLY A 271 12.71 -15.78 -0.42
CA GLY A 271 12.37 -16.85 0.53
C GLY A 271 12.20 -16.37 1.98
N LEU A 272 12.17 -15.05 2.22
CA LEU A 272 12.16 -14.49 3.57
C LEU A 272 10.86 -13.75 3.86
N PRO A 273 10.32 -13.88 5.08
CA PRO A 273 9.20 -13.07 5.54
C PRO A 273 9.59 -11.59 5.67
N MET A 274 8.58 -10.73 5.81
CA MET A 274 8.78 -9.32 6.10
C MET A 274 9.41 -9.12 7.49
N THR A 275 10.18 -8.05 7.66
CA THR A 275 10.61 -7.64 9.01
C THR A 275 9.46 -6.98 9.74
N PRO A 276 9.32 -7.19 11.05
CA PRO A 276 8.31 -6.46 11.81
C PRO A 276 8.67 -4.97 11.93
N LYS A 277 7.65 -4.14 12.07
CA LYS A 277 7.82 -2.72 12.40
C LYS A 277 8.42 -2.56 13.79
N ALA A 278 9.14 -1.48 14.00
CA ALA A 278 9.66 -1.12 15.32
C ALA A 278 8.52 -0.73 16.28
N ASP A 279 8.67 -1.02 17.57
CA ASP A 279 7.68 -0.70 18.60
C ASP A 279 7.58 0.80 18.90
N ASP A 280 8.62 1.58 18.59
CA ASP A 280 8.71 3.02 18.83
C ASP A 280 8.27 3.89 17.64
N LEU A 281 7.54 3.32 16.67
CA LEU A 281 6.93 4.07 15.57
C LEU A 281 5.50 4.50 15.92
N PRO A 282 5.07 5.68 15.47
CA PRO A 282 5.68 6.99 15.43
C PRO A 282 5.49 7.75 16.73
N PRO A 283 6.16 8.82 17.06
CA PRO A 283 6.54 9.89 16.13
C PRO A 283 8.04 10.23 16.15
N PHE A 284 8.91 9.30 15.90
CA PHE A 284 10.31 9.66 15.70
C PHE A 284 10.57 10.06 14.25
N MET A 285 9.73 10.99 13.72
CA MET A 285 10.05 11.68 12.50
C MET A 285 11.35 12.48 12.74
N ARG A 286 12.48 11.86 12.40
CA ARG A 286 13.75 12.56 12.43
C ARG A 286 13.83 13.40 11.16
N PRO A 287 14.10 14.71 11.26
CA PRO A 287 14.26 15.53 10.08
C PRO A 287 15.40 14.97 9.22
N LEU A 288 15.15 14.87 7.92
CA LEU A 288 16.16 14.50 6.94
C LEU A 288 17.26 15.58 6.89
N THR A 289 18.49 15.17 6.70
CA THR A 289 19.66 16.04 6.67
C THR A 289 20.24 16.16 5.26
N PHE A 290 20.34 15.06 4.55
CA PHE A 290 20.92 14.95 3.21
C PHE A 290 19.87 14.79 2.12
N PHE A 291 18.85 13.97 2.35
CA PHE A 291 17.79 13.70 1.37
C PHE A 291 16.61 14.68 1.55
N THR A 292 16.90 15.98 1.50
CA THR A 292 15.92 17.05 1.71
C THR A 292 15.38 17.60 0.41
N SER A 293 14.19 18.23 0.44
CA SER A 293 13.63 18.96 -0.71
C SER A 293 14.59 20.03 -1.25
N GLY A 294 15.36 20.70 -0.38
CA GLY A 294 16.41 21.65 -0.77
C GLY A 294 17.54 21.00 -1.55
N ALA A 295 18.11 19.90 -1.04
CA ALA A 295 19.18 19.15 -1.74
C ALA A 295 18.72 18.61 -3.10
N LEU A 296 17.47 18.13 -3.17
CA LEU A 296 16.88 17.65 -4.43
C LEU A 296 16.64 18.78 -5.43
N ALA A 297 16.25 19.97 -4.97
CA ALA A 297 16.10 21.16 -5.82
C ALA A 297 17.45 21.63 -6.38
N GLU A 298 18.49 21.66 -5.55
CA GLU A 298 19.86 21.96 -5.99
C GLU A 298 20.36 20.94 -7.02
N LEU A 299 20.08 19.66 -6.80
CA LEU A 299 20.45 18.58 -7.71
C LEU A 299 19.79 18.77 -9.09
N ARG A 300 18.48 19.07 -9.11
CA ARG A 300 17.74 19.38 -10.34
C ARG A 300 18.32 20.60 -11.07
N THR A 301 18.66 21.62 -10.31
CA THR A 301 19.28 22.84 -10.88
C THR A 301 20.62 22.53 -11.54
N ARG A 302 21.47 21.74 -10.90
CA ARG A 302 22.76 21.30 -11.46
C ARG A 302 22.60 20.47 -12.73
N LYS A 303 21.53 19.67 -12.81
CA LYS A 303 21.21 18.85 -13.99
C LYS A 303 20.52 19.62 -15.13
N SER A 304 20.28 20.93 -14.96
CA SER A 304 19.74 21.81 -16.03
C SER A 304 18.46 21.27 -16.69
N GLY A 305 17.58 20.63 -15.94
CA GLY A 305 16.32 20.06 -16.44
C GLY A 305 16.41 18.62 -16.96
N GLU A 306 17.57 17.99 -16.91
CA GLU A 306 17.69 16.55 -17.17
C GLU A 306 17.01 15.74 -16.07
N LYS A 307 16.54 14.54 -16.43
CA LYS A 307 15.99 13.58 -15.48
C LYS A 307 17.07 13.03 -14.56
N LEU A 308 16.70 12.80 -13.30
CA LEU A 308 17.65 12.29 -12.31
C LEU A 308 17.88 10.78 -12.48
N ASP A 309 19.12 10.36 -12.22
CA ASP A 309 19.48 8.95 -12.12
C ASP A 309 19.38 8.49 -10.66
N LEU A 310 18.73 7.35 -10.44
CA LEU A 310 18.52 6.81 -9.10
C LEU A 310 19.84 6.46 -8.39
N GLU A 311 20.75 5.78 -9.11
CA GLU A 311 21.97 5.21 -8.52
C GLU A 311 23.09 6.25 -8.41
N ASN A 312 23.17 7.17 -9.38
CA ASN A 312 24.23 8.17 -9.43
C ASN A 312 23.88 9.47 -8.71
N ASP A 313 22.62 9.89 -8.75
CA ASP A 313 22.19 11.17 -8.21
C ASP A 313 21.52 11.06 -6.84
N LEU A 314 20.63 10.09 -6.63
CA LEU A 314 19.82 9.99 -5.41
C LEU A 314 20.43 9.04 -4.37
N TRP A 315 20.99 7.91 -4.81
CA TRP A 315 21.51 6.89 -3.91
C TRP A 315 22.60 7.39 -2.98
N PRO A 316 23.57 8.24 -3.41
CA PRO A 316 24.56 8.80 -2.51
C PRO A 316 23.99 9.62 -1.36
N LEU A 317 22.93 10.41 -1.60
CA LEU A 317 22.24 11.16 -0.55
C LEU A 317 21.55 10.21 0.44
N PHE A 318 21.03 9.13 -0.09
CA PHE A 318 20.37 8.10 0.67
C PHE A 318 21.32 7.34 1.60
N GLU A 319 22.50 6.99 1.10
CA GLU A 319 23.56 6.36 1.91
C GLU A 319 24.00 7.25 3.06
N LEU A 320 24.21 8.54 2.80
CA LEU A 320 24.58 9.52 3.82
C LEU A 320 23.50 9.61 4.93
N GLU A 321 22.22 9.59 4.55
CA GLU A 321 21.12 9.61 5.51
C GLU A 321 21.12 8.34 6.37
N MET A 322 21.27 7.16 5.76
CA MET A 322 21.34 5.89 6.48
C MET A 322 22.56 5.84 7.42
N GLU A 323 23.75 6.28 6.96
CA GLU A 323 24.97 6.35 7.78
C GLU A 323 24.78 7.26 8.98
N LEU A 324 24.21 8.44 8.78
CA LEU A 324 23.94 9.39 9.87
C LEU A 324 23.08 8.77 10.96
N HIS A 325 21.94 8.17 10.57
CA HIS A 325 21.00 7.58 11.53
C HIS A 325 21.57 6.33 12.21
N TYR A 326 22.34 5.52 11.51
CA TYR A 326 23.03 4.36 12.06
C TYR A 326 24.02 4.79 13.14
N TYR A 327 24.95 5.70 12.80
CA TYR A 327 26.02 6.10 13.71
C TYR A 327 25.54 6.97 14.87
N ARG A 328 24.46 7.69 14.72
CA ARG A 328 23.80 8.36 15.86
C ARG A 328 23.42 7.37 16.98
N VAL A 329 23.00 6.16 16.62
CA VAL A 329 22.65 5.13 17.60
C VAL A 329 23.90 4.40 18.08
N VAL A 330 24.82 4.05 17.18
CA VAL A 330 26.07 3.36 17.53
C VAL A 330 26.95 4.18 18.50
N MET A 331 27.09 5.47 18.27
CA MET A 331 27.92 6.35 19.10
C MET A 331 27.26 6.68 20.45
N GLY A 332 25.94 6.43 20.59
CA GLY A 332 25.22 6.75 21.81
C GLY A 332 25.20 8.24 22.12
N ALA A 333 25.02 8.59 23.39
CA ALA A 333 25.12 9.97 23.85
C ALA A 333 26.58 10.25 24.23
N GLY A 334 27.21 11.28 23.63
CA GLY A 334 28.59 11.64 23.94
C GLY A 334 29.25 12.56 22.94
N GLU A 335 30.58 12.74 23.09
CA GLU A 335 31.37 13.66 22.27
C GLU A 335 31.41 13.27 20.80
N ASP A 336 31.54 11.97 20.49
CA ASP A 336 31.60 11.50 19.10
C ASP A 336 30.28 11.75 18.37
N ARG A 337 29.15 11.53 19.03
CA ARG A 337 27.84 11.88 18.48
C ARG A 337 27.67 13.38 18.29
N SER A 338 28.16 14.19 19.24
CA SER A 338 28.12 15.66 19.10
C SER A 338 28.95 16.13 17.90
N LYS A 339 30.14 15.52 17.67
CA LYS A 339 30.96 15.76 16.48
C LYS A 339 30.22 15.38 15.21
N LEU A 340 29.59 14.19 15.19
CA LEU A 340 28.77 13.73 14.06
C LEU A 340 27.65 14.71 13.72
N GLU A 341 26.91 15.16 14.72
CA GLU A 341 25.80 16.10 14.55
C GLU A 341 26.26 17.51 14.13
N SER A 342 27.44 17.93 14.54
CA SER A 342 28.02 19.22 14.15
C SER A 342 28.43 19.31 12.69
N CYS A 343 28.53 18.19 11.96
CA CYS A 343 28.84 18.19 10.54
C CYS A 343 27.68 18.76 9.67
N GLY A 344 26.46 18.85 10.23
CA GLY A 344 25.31 19.32 9.48
C GLY A 344 25.09 18.50 8.20
N ASN A 345 25.01 19.19 7.06
CA ASN A 345 24.84 18.56 5.74
C ASN A 345 26.15 18.32 4.98
N ASP A 346 27.32 18.45 5.65
CA ASP A 346 28.60 18.08 5.06
C ASP A 346 28.85 16.57 5.19
N GLY A 347 28.50 15.82 4.16
CA GLY A 347 28.67 14.36 4.12
C GLY A 347 30.14 13.92 4.15
N SER A 348 31.09 14.75 3.65
CA SER A 348 32.52 14.45 3.71
C SER A 348 33.06 14.56 5.14
N ALA A 349 32.72 15.65 5.82
CA ALA A 349 33.08 15.84 7.23
C ALA A 349 32.45 14.73 8.10
N MET A 350 31.19 14.37 7.87
CA MET A 350 30.51 13.28 8.56
C MET A 350 31.26 11.94 8.40
N ARG A 351 31.64 11.56 7.20
CA ARG A 351 32.39 10.32 6.95
C ARG A 351 33.78 10.33 7.61
N GLN A 352 34.45 11.46 7.67
CA GLN A 352 35.73 11.59 8.41
C GLN A 352 35.54 11.34 9.91
N VAL A 353 34.46 11.83 10.52
CA VAL A 353 34.11 11.54 11.91
C VAL A 353 33.82 10.04 12.10
N ILE A 354 33.05 9.44 11.20
CA ILE A 354 32.75 8.00 11.22
C ILE A 354 34.03 7.16 11.12
N ASP A 355 34.90 7.47 10.19
CA ASP A 355 36.18 6.77 9.98
C ASP A 355 37.09 6.90 11.22
N SER A 356 37.12 8.07 11.85
CA SER A 356 37.84 8.27 13.11
C SER A 356 37.28 7.43 14.24
N TYR A 357 35.97 7.38 14.35
CA TYR A 357 35.27 6.56 15.34
C TYR A 357 35.57 5.07 15.14
N LEU A 358 35.46 4.56 13.92
CA LEU A 358 35.74 3.15 13.60
C LEU A 358 37.18 2.74 13.88
N ARG A 359 38.15 3.64 13.68
CA ARG A 359 39.55 3.38 14.06
C ARG A 359 39.76 3.19 15.54
N THR A 360 39.00 3.91 16.37
CA THR A 360 39.07 3.79 17.84
C THR A 360 38.16 2.70 18.39
N HIS A 361 37.20 2.22 17.61
CA HIS A 361 36.24 1.18 17.97
C HIS A 361 36.22 0.03 16.93
N PRO A 362 37.30 -0.73 16.78
CA PRO A 362 37.47 -1.71 15.71
C PRO A 362 36.49 -2.89 15.77
N SER A 363 35.81 -3.09 16.91
CA SER A 363 34.73 -4.08 17.05
C SER A 363 33.42 -3.65 16.36
N GLN A 364 33.26 -2.36 16.07
CA GLN A 364 32.11 -1.82 15.33
C GLN A 364 32.45 -1.86 13.85
N GLY A 365 31.73 -2.70 13.10
CA GLY A 365 31.87 -2.72 11.64
C GLY A 365 31.19 -1.52 10.97
N PRO A 366 31.50 -1.25 9.69
CA PRO A 366 30.74 -0.28 8.90
C PRO A 366 29.29 -0.73 8.71
N LEU A 367 28.42 0.24 8.43
CA LEU A 367 27.03 -0.09 8.07
C LEU A 367 26.98 -0.97 6.82
N ASP A 368 26.48 -2.17 6.95
CA ASP A 368 26.17 -3.06 5.83
C ASP A 368 24.64 -3.16 5.62
N TYR A 369 24.08 -2.14 4.96
CA TYR A 369 22.64 -2.13 4.64
C TYR A 369 22.28 -3.16 3.56
N ARG A 370 23.24 -3.61 2.73
CA ARG A 370 23.00 -4.61 1.67
C ARG A 370 22.64 -5.96 2.26
N GLN A 371 23.30 -6.33 3.36
CA GLN A 371 22.93 -7.53 4.11
C GLN A 371 21.52 -7.43 4.71
N ALA A 372 21.05 -6.22 5.06
CA ALA A 372 19.67 -6.05 5.50
C ALA A 372 18.66 -6.20 4.33
N LEU A 373 19.03 -5.73 3.14
CA LEU A 373 18.20 -5.87 1.94
C LEU A 373 18.09 -7.33 1.47
N ASP A 374 19.13 -8.14 1.60
CA ASP A 374 19.10 -9.58 1.30
C ASP A 374 20.01 -10.38 2.25
N PRO A 375 19.52 -10.74 3.44
CA PRO A 375 20.33 -11.47 4.43
C PRO A 375 20.79 -12.85 3.99
N ALA A 376 20.25 -13.37 2.90
CA ALA A 376 20.58 -14.69 2.35
C ALA A 376 21.42 -14.63 1.05
N ALA A 377 21.76 -13.43 0.54
CA ALA A 377 22.40 -13.25 -0.77
C ALA A 377 23.71 -14.07 -0.90
N ASP A 378 24.61 -13.93 0.08
CA ASP A 378 25.94 -14.53 0.07
C ASP A 378 26.01 -15.83 0.88
N ARG A 379 24.85 -16.48 1.09
CA ARG A 379 24.78 -17.74 1.86
C ARG A 379 24.44 -18.92 0.97
N SER A 380 25.16 -20.01 1.17
CA SER A 380 24.80 -21.32 0.66
C SER A 380 24.20 -22.17 1.78
N PHE A 381 23.25 -23.02 1.42
CA PHE A 381 22.54 -23.92 2.33
C PHE A 381 22.70 -25.36 1.84
N LYS A 382 22.94 -26.30 2.76
CA LYS A 382 23.13 -27.71 2.42
C LYS A 382 21.84 -28.39 2.01
N ASN A 383 20.71 -27.94 2.55
CA ASN A 383 19.38 -28.51 2.28
C ASN A 383 18.29 -27.56 2.79
N GLY A 384 17.02 -27.89 2.50
CA GLY A 384 15.86 -27.08 2.90
C GLY A 384 15.69 -26.92 4.42
N LYS A 385 16.07 -27.93 5.23
CA LYS A 385 15.98 -27.81 6.70
C LYS A 385 16.93 -26.75 7.24
N GLU A 386 18.13 -26.66 6.68
CA GLU A 386 19.08 -25.60 7.06
C GLU A 386 18.56 -24.22 6.69
N PHE A 387 17.88 -24.09 5.54
CA PHE A 387 17.23 -22.83 5.15
C PHE A 387 16.07 -22.49 6.07
N THR A 388 15.20 -23.44 6.43
CA THR A 388 14.12 -23.22 7.41
C THR A 388 14.68 -22.76 8.76
N SER A 389 15.74 -23.41 9.26
CA SER A 389 16.42 -22.97 10.50
C SER A 389 17.05 -21.58 10.39
N PHE A 390 17.53 -21.22 9.21
CA PHE A 390 18.01 -19.86 8.96
C PHE A 390 16.86 -18.84 9.01
N VAL A 391 15.71 -19.15 8.41
CA VAL A 391 14.52 -18.29 8.43
C VAL A 391 13.98 -18.13 9.86
N GLU A 392 13.99 -19.20 10.65
CA GLU A 392 13.62 -19.14 12.07
C GLU A 392 14.50 -18.14 12.83
N ARG A 393 15.82 -18.31 12.78
CA ARG A 393 16.79 -17.38 13.41
C ARG A 393 16.71 -15.95 12.85
N TYR A 394 16.37 -15.82 11.57
CA TYR A 394 16.12 -14.50 10.97
C TYR A 394 14.93 -13.83 11.64
N MET A 395 13.79 -14.51 11.78
CA MET A 395 12.60 -13.95 12.43
C MET A 395 12.87 -13.58 13.89
N GLU A 396 13.54 -14.45 14.67
CA GLU A 396 13.93 -14.14 16.06
C GLU A 396 14.74 -12.85 16.15
N ARG A 397 15.75 -12.73 15.30
CA ARG A 397 16.62 -11.56 15.28
C ARG A 397 15.86 -10.29 14.88
N GLU A 398 14.98 -10.37 13.90
CA GLU A 398 14.21 -9.19 13.46
C GLU A 398 13.14 -8.79 14.49
N ILE A 399 12.53 -9.74 15.22
CA ILE A 399 11.67 -9.46 16.37
C ILE A 399 12.47 -8.72 17.47
N ALA A 400 13.66 -9.22 17.80
CA ALA A 400 14.50 -8.58 18.83
C ALA A 400 14.89 -7.15 18.42
N ARG A 401 15.27 -6.94 17.16
CA ARG A 401 15.58 -5.62 16.60
C ARG A 401 14.39 -4.66 16.64
N ALA A 402 13.21 -5.15 16.28
CA ALA A 402 12.00 -4.35 16.28
C ALA A 402 11.60 -3.91 17.70
N ARG A 403 11.78 -4.79 18.70
CA ARG A 403 11.54 -4.45 20.11
C ARG A 403 12.51 -3.41 20.67
N LEU A 404 13.75 -3.37 20.17
CA LEU A 404 14.70 -2.31 20.52
C LEU A 404 14.31 -0.96 19.91
N GLY A 405 13.51 -0.97 18.87
CA GLY A 405 13.08 0.22 18.16
C GLY A 405 14.22 0.92 17.41
N GLN A 406 13.90 2.07 16.83
CA GLN A 406 14.89 2.91 16.16
C GLN A 406 15.89 3.55 17.15
N ALA A 407 15.46 3.79 18.39
CA ALA A 407 16.32 4.36 19.40
C ALA A 407 17.41 3.39 19.91
N GLY A 408 17.11 2.09 19.94
CA GLY A 408 18.00 1.07 20.47
C GLY A 408 18.68 0.17 19.42
N CYS A 409 18.23 0.19 18.16
CA CYS A 409 18.77 -0.64 17.10
C CYS A 409 19.34 0.20 15.95
N PRO A 410 20.68 0.29 15.79
CA PRO A 410 21.31 1.10 14.73
C PRO A 410 20.81 0.75 13.33
N LEU A 411 20.65 -0.54 13.04
CA LEU A 411 20.19 -0.99 11.73
C LEU A 411 18.73 -0.58 11.46
N LYS A 412 17.85 -0.65 12.46
CA LYS A 412 16.47 -0.17 12.35
C LYS A 412 16.45 1.34 12.12
N ALA A 413 17.26 2.10 12.85
CA ALA A 413 17.39 3.54 12.66
C ALA A 413 17.80 3.91 11.24
N ALA A 414 18.76 3.17 10.64
CA ALA A 414 19.20 3.40 9.27
C ALA A 414 18.16 3.02 8.22
N ILE A 415 17.48 1.87 8.40
CA ILE A 415 16.56 1.33 7.39
C ILE A 415 15.21 2.05 7.41
N ASP A 416 14.69 2.34 8.61
CA ASP A 416 13.37 2.94 8.74
C ASP A 416 13.32 4.40 8.26
N ILE A 417 14.48 5.02 8.00
CA ILE A 417 14.57 6.34 7.35
C ILE A 417 13.90 6.35 5.97
N TRP A 418 13.74 5.20 5.33
CA TRP A 418 12.97 5.06 4.09
C TRP A 418 11.52 5.51 4.23
N TYR A 419 10.97 5.41 5.41
CA TYR A 419 9.63 5.90 5.68
C TYR A 419 9.55 7.43 5.53
N GLU A 420 10.60 8.14 5.95
CA GLU A 420 10.70 9.60 5.85
C GLU A 420 11.05 10.05 4.42
N VAL A 421 12.04 9.39 3.82
CA VAL A 421 12.51 9.69 2.46
C VAL A 421 11.44 9.50 1.39
N ARG A 422 10.45 8.63 1.62
CA ARG A 422 9.40 8.34 0.62
C ARG A 422 8.65 9.57 0.12
N LYS A 423 8.44 10.58 0.97
CA LYS A 423 7.76 11.82 0.60
C LYS A 423 8.60 12.62 -0.40
N GLU A 424 9.86 12.81 -0.07
CA GLU A 424 10.80 13.54 -0.91
C GLU A 424 11.09 12.76 -2.21
N LEU A 425 11.26 11.44 -2.11
CA LEU A 425 11.41 10.56 -3.27
C LEU A 425 10.16 10.60 -4.18
N GLY A 426 8.97 10.67 -3.59
CA GLY A 426 7.71 10.85 -4.31
C GLY A 426 7.73 12.11 -5.16
N SER A 427 8.18 13.23 -4.62
CA SER A 427 8.28 14.51 -5.36
C SER A 427 9.26 14.46 -6.54
N VAL A 428 10.27 13.59 -6.47
CA VAL A 428 11.25 13.41 -7.54
C VAL A 428 10.78 12.44 -8.61
N LEU A 429 10.10 11.37 -8.20
CA LEU A 429 9.64 10.31 -9.10
C LEU A 429 8.48 10.76 -10.00
N GLN A 430 7.51 11.45 -9.38
CA GLN A 430 6.24 11.79 -10.04
C GLN A 430 6.48 12.56 -11.34
N PHE A 431 5.60 12.35 -12.31
CA PHE A 431 5.62 13.03 -13.62
C PHE A 431 6.95 12.89 -14.38
N GLY A 432 7.68 11.79 -14.15
CA GLY A 432 8.87 11.45 -14.93
C GLY A 432 10.14 12.17 -14.52
N GLY A 433 10.27 12.55 -13.26
CA GLY A 433 11.51 13.19 -12.75
C GLY A 433 12.75 12.28 -12.73
N LEU A 434 12.56 10.94 -12.76
CA LEU A 434 13.66 9.98 -12.95
C LEU A 434 13.81 9.59 -14.43
N THR A 435 15.02 9.16 -14.82
CA THR A 435 15.19 8.47 -16.11
C THR A 435 14.31 7.22 -16.16
N PRO A 436 13.81 6.79 -17.34
CA PRO A 436 12.99 5.61 -17.48
C PRO A 436 13.63 4.35 -16.89
N GLU A 437 14.92 4.18 -17.06
CA GLU A 437 15.68 3.06 -16.51
C GLU A 437 15.72 3.11 -14.99
N SER A 438 16.05 4.26 -14.41
CA SER A 438 16.06 4.46 -12.95
C SER A 438 14.67 4.26 -12.35
N HIS A 439 13.63 4.73 -13.02
CA HIS A 439 12.23 4.51 -12.61
C HIS A 439 11.90 3.01 -12.60
N ARG A 440 12.24 2.27 -13.66
CA ARG A 440 12.07 0.82 -13.73
C ARG A 440 12.82 0.10 -12.62
N LYS A 441 14.11 0.41 -12.43
CA LYS A 441 14.92 -0.17 -11.35
C LYS A 441 14.29 0.07 -9.98
N LEU A 442 13.81 1.28 -9.73
CA LEU A 442 13.15 1.62 -8.47
C LEU A 442 11.91 0.75 -8.23
N ILE A 443 11.00 0.67 -9.20
CA ILE A 443 9.73 -0.06 -9.06
C ILE A 443 9.94 -1.58 -9.02
N GLU A 444 10.80 -2.13 -9.88
CA GLU A 444 10.93 -3.58 -10.07
C GLU A 444 11.98 -4.23 -9.15
N HIS A 445 13.03 -3.48 -8.75
CA HIS A 445 14.13 -4.03 -7.96
C HIS A 445 14.19 -3.50 -6.53
N TYR A 446 14.18 -2.18 -6.35
CA TYR A 446 14.38 -1.57 -5.04
C TYR A 446 13.11 -1.63 -4.17
N PHE A 447 11.97 -1.18 -4.69
CA PHE A 447 10.73 -1.19 -3.94
C PHE A 447 10.34 -2.54 -3.34
N PRO A 448 10.42 -3.68 -4.04
CA PRO A 448 10.08 -4.96 -3.44
C PRO A 448 10.97 -5.34 -2.25
N ARG A 449 12.27 -4.94 -2.29
CA ARG A 449 13.19 -5.16 -1.17
C ARG A 449 12.85 -4.26 0.02
N PHE A 450 12.62 -2.96 -0.24
CA PHE A 450 12.21 -2.02 0.79
C PHE A 450 10.86 -2.36 1.40
N LYS A 451 9.88 -2.77 0.60
CA LYS A 451 8.58 -3.21 1.12
C LYS A 451 8.74 -4.31 2.16
N ARG A 452 9.66 -5.25 1.96
CA ARG A 452 9.90 -6.33 2.92
C ARG A 452 10.44 -5.83 4.26
N ILE A 453 11.29 -4.80 4.25
CA ILE A 453 12.02 -4.36 5.44
C ILE A 453 11.42 -3.14 6.14
N VAL A 454 10.65 -2.29 5.43
CA VAL A 454 10.11 -1.03 5.96
C VAL A 454 8.61 -1.11 6.25
N PHE A 455 7.84 -1.77 5.36
CA PHE A 455 6.38 -1.80 5.45
C PHE A 455 5.85 -3.09 6.06
N GLY A 456 6.58 -3.65 6.99
CA GLY A 456 6.26 -4.92 7.63
C GLY A 456 5.02 -4.89 8.52
N PRO A 457 4.65 -6.07 9.03
CA PRO A 457 3.53 -6.24 9.95
C PRO A 457 3.91 -5.84 11.38
N PRO A 458 2.94 -5.79 12.30
CA PRO A 458 3.19 -5.75 13.74
C PRO A 458 4.06 -6.93 14.20
N ILE A 459 4.82 -6.73 15.28
CA ILE A 459 5.70 -7.77 15.86
C ILE A 459 4.93 -9.07 16.12
N ILE A 460 3.72 -8.99 16.67
CA ILE A 460 2.89 -10.14 17.00
C ILE A 460 2.65 -11.06 15.78
N ASN A 461 2.53 -10.51 14.59
CA ASN A 461 2.31 -11.32 13.39
C ASN A 461 3.56 -12.15 13.03
N ILE A 462 4.76 -11.60 13.21
CA ILE A 462 6.00 -12.37 12.98
C ILE A 462 6.23 -13.39 14.10
N GLU A 463 5.85 -13.07 15.35
CA GLU A 463 5.86 -14.04 16.45
C GLU A 463 4.90 -15.22 16.17
N LYS A 464 3.71 -14.95 15.62
CA LYS A 464 2.77 -16.00 15.19
C LYS A 464 3.36 -16.86 14.09
N LEU A 465 3.97 -16.28 13.04
CA LEU A 465 4.64 -17.05 12.00
C LEU A 465 5.78 -17.92 12.58
N LEU A 466 6.59 -17.38 13.47
CA LEU A 466 7.66 -18.10 14.15
C LEU A 466 7.12 -19.30 14.96
N ALA A 467 6.02 -19.10 15.68
CA ALA A 467 5.36 -20.17 16.43
C ALA A 467 4.84 -21.29 15.49
N LEU A 468 4.34 -20.93 14.31
CA LEU A 468 3.87 -21.89 13.31
C LEU A 468 5.02 -22.67 12.66
N VAL A 469 6.19 -22.04 12.42
CA VAL A 469 7.40 -22.74 11.97
C VAL A 469 7.84 -23.77 13.02
N ARG A 470 7.87 -23.39 14.29
CA ARG A 470 8.23 -24.27 15.42
C ARG A 470 7.24 -25.41 15.63
N ALA A 471 5.96 -25.16 15.33
CA ALA A 471 4.92 -26.19 15.33
C ALA A 471 4.96 -27.12 14.10
N GLY A 472 5.84 -26.85 13.12
CA GLY A 472 5.98 -27.66 11.89
C GLY A 472 4.88 -27.41 10.85
N LEU A 473 4.03 -26.38 11.03
CA LEU A 473 2.96 -26.04 10.08
C LEU A 473 3.44 -25.16 8.92
N LEU A 474 4.46 -24.32 9.14
CA LEU A 474 5.11 -23.53 8.09
C LEU A 474 6.45 -24.13 7.72
N ASP A 475 6.61 -24.49 6.45
CA ASP A 475 7.84 -25.10 5.91
C ASP A 475 8.49 -24.21 4.85
N PHE A 476 9.60 -23.57 5.20
CA PHE A 476 10.39 -22.70 4.31
C PHE A 476 11.45 -23.44 3.49
N SER A 477 11.49 -24.77 3.50
CA SER A 477 12.56 -25.56 2.89
C SER A 477 12.78 -25.27 1.39
N VAL A 478 11.75 -24.90 0.66
CA VAL A 478 11.81 -24.54 -0.77
C VAL A 478 11.50 -23.06 -1.03
N ALA A 479 11.45 -22.23 -0.01
CA ALA A 479 10.86 -20.89 -0.11
C ALA A 479 11.60 -19.91 -1.03
N ARG A 480 12.90 -20.14 -1.30
CA ARG A 480 13.75 -19.20 -2.06
C ARG A 480 13.61 -19.42 -3.56
N ASN A 481 12.70 -18.68 -4.19
CA ASN A 481 12.46 -18.62 -5.63
C ASN A 481 12.37 -19.99 -6.33
N PRO A 482 11.52 -20.93 -5.85
CA PRO A 482 11.41 -22.24 -6.48
C PRO A 482 10.80 -22.13 -7.89
N ARG A 483 11.18 -23.08 -8.75
CA ARG A 483 10.42 -23.36 -9.96
C ARG A 483 9.18 -24.14 -9.59
N VAL A 484 8.02 -23.67 -10.06
CA VAL A 484 6.76 -24.39 -9.88
C VAL A 484 6.46 -25.18 -11.14
N GLN A 485 6.38 -26.49 -10.98
CA GLN A 485 6.08 -27.46 -12.02
C GLN A 485 4.63 -27.93 -11.91
N THR A 486 4.02 -28.18 -13.06
CA THR A 486 2.70 -28.78 -13.20
C THR A 486 2.89 -30.08 -13.97
N ASP A 487 2.95 -31.20 -13.24
CA ASP A 487 3.21 -32.51 -13.83
C ASP A 487 1.95 -33.37 -13.80
N ASP A 488 1.43 -33.68 -14.98
CA ASP A 488 0.22 -34.51 -15.12
C ASP A 488 0.41 -35.97 -14.62
N LEU A 489 1.67 -36.43 -14.45
CA LEU A 489 1.95 -37.78 -13.92
C LEU A 489 1.83 -37.84 -12.40
N THR A 490 2.30 -36.80 -11.71
CA THR A 490 2.22 -36.75 -10.23
C THR A 490 0.88 -36.22 -9.74
N GLY A 491 0.19 -35.43 -10.57
CA GLY A 491 -1.05 -34.78 -10.21
C GLY A 491 -0.91 -33.82 -9.01
N CYS A 492 0.27 -33.18 -8.88
CA CYS A 492 0.58 -32.22 -7.81
C CYS A 492 1.29 -30.99 -8.36
N PHE A 493 1.23 -29.88 -7.64
CA PHE A 493 2.12 -28.75 -7.87
C PHE A 493 3.49 -29.05 -7.28
N GLY A 494 4.50 -29.30 -8.11
CA GLY A 494 5.87 -29.54 -7.68
C GLY A 494 6.61 -28.22 -7.48
N LEU A 495 7.29 -28.05 -6.34
CA LEU A 495 8.15 -26.90 -6.05
C LEU A 495 9.59 -27.37 -5.94
N GLN A 496 10.47 -26.83 -6.77
CA GLN A 496 11.91 -27.16 -6.74
C GLN A 496 12.72 -25.88 -6.62
N CYS A 497 13.52 -25.79 -5.56
CA CYS A 497 14.41 -24.65 -5.33
C CYS A 497 15.83 -24.96 -5.81
N ASP A 498 16.25 -24.35 -6.92
CA ASP A 498 17.59 -24.60 -7.47
C ASP A 498 18.72 -24.00 -6.61
N ALA A 499 18.41 -22.98 -5.80
CA ALA A 499 19.38 -22.34 -4.90
C ALA A 499 19.68 -23.17 -3.63
N ILE A 500 18.91 -24.24 -3.38
CA ILE A 500 19.05 -25.11 -2.20
C ILE A 500 19.06 -26.55 -2.66
N PRO A 501 20.15 -27.31 -2.44
CA PRO A 501 20.27 -28.71 -2.87
C PRO A 501 19.15 -29.58 -2.30
N ASN A 502 18.58 -30.44 -3.14
CA ASN A 502 17.54 -31.43 -2.79
C ASN A 502 16.27 -30.80 -2.14
N ALA A 503 16.03 -29.49 -2.33
CA ALA A 503 14.84 -28.83 -1.86
C ALA A 503 13.70 -28.99 -2.87
N VAL A 504 12.89 -30.03 -2.66
CA VAL A 504 11.71 -30.36 -3.48
C VAL A 504 10.53 -30.61 -2.56
N MET A 505 9.38 -30.03 -2.89
CA MET A 505 8.11 -30.22 -2.19
C MET A 505 6.98 -30.38 -3.20
N GLU A 506 5.89 -30.98 -2.76
CA GLU A 506 4.65 -31.12 -3.53
C GLU A 506 3.49 -30.55 -2.74
N ALA A 507 2.52 -29.98 -3.44
CA ALA A 507 1.30 -29.43 -2.85
C ALA A 507 0.07 -29.75 -3.70
N GLU A 508 -1.05 -30.00 -3.05
CA GLU A 508 -2.35 -30.16 -3.67
C GLU A 508 -3.01 -28.79 -3.97
N ILE A 509 -2.71 -27.82 -3.13
CA ILE A 509 -3.31 -26.49 -3.21
C ILE A 509 -2.22 -25.47 -3.55
N MET A 510 -2.50 -24.63 -4.54
CA MET A 510 -1.67 -23.47 -4.88
C MET A 510 -2.46 -22.17 -4.64
N VAL A 511 -1.90 -21.29 -3.82
CA VAL A 511 -2.48 -19.97 -3.51
C VAL A 511 -1.57 -18.87 -4.01
N ASP A 512 -2.08 -17.91 -4.76
CA ASP A 512 -1.36 -16.66 -5.01
C ASP A 512 -1.67 -15.65 -3.90
N ALA A 513 -0.76 -15.57 -2.93
CA ALA A 513 -0.85 -14.67 -1.77
C ALA A 513 -0.18 -13.31 -2.03
N ARG A 514 0.03 -12.95 -3.28
CA ARG A 514 0.50 -11.61 -3.68
C ARG A 514 -0.69 -10.72 -3.93
N TYR A 515 -0.54 -9.45 -3.61
CA TYR A 515 -1.51 -8.45 -4.07
C TYR A 515 -1.29 -8.19 -5.57
N PRO A 516 -2.34 -8.19 -6.40
CA PRO A 516 -2.20 -7.91 -7.83
C PRO A 516 -1.51 -6.57 -8.08
N SER A 517 -0.61 -6.52 -9.04
CA SER A 517 -0.04 -5.26 -9.51
C SER A 517 -1.11 -4.45 -10.22
N THR A 518 -1.21 -3.17 -9.92
CA THR A 518 -2.06 -2.26 -10.66
C THR A 518 -1.43 -2.02 -12.02
N ASN A 519 -2.18 -2.27 -13.08
CA ASN A 519 -1.78 -1.94 -14.43
C ASN A 519 -3.03 -1.74 -15.28
N ILE A 520 -3.27 -0.51 -15.68
CA ILE A 520 -4.46 -0.15 -16.46
C ILE A 520 -4.52 -0.90 -17.80
N LEU A 521 -3.37 -1.21 -18.42
CA LEU A 521 -3.30 -1.91 -19.70
C LEU A 521 -3.80 -3.36 -19.61
N TRP A 522 -3.75 -3.95 -18.43
CA TRP A 522 -4.15 -5.33 -18.14
C TRP A 522 -5.34 -5.42 -17.20
N ASP A 523 -6.05 -4.30 -17.00
CA ASP A 523 -7.23 -4.28 -16.14
C ASP A 523 -8.39 -5.02 -16.81
N ALA A 524 -9.00 -5.96 -16.07
CA ALA A 524 -10.13 -6.75 -16.56
C ALA A 524 -11.49 -6.11 -16.25
N THR A 525 -11.54 -5.02 -15.46
CA THR A 525 -12.80 -4.39 -15.08
C THR A 525 -13.45 -3.72 -16.29
N PRO A 526 -14.78 -3.80 -16.42
CA PRO A 526 -15.49 -3.14 -17.53
C PRO A 526 -15.17 -1.64 -17.61
N LEU A 527 -15.13 -0.95 -16.47
CA LEU A 527 -14.86 0.48 -16.40
C LEU A 527 -13.57 0.87 -17.10
N TYR A 528 -12.42 0.32 -16.70
CA TYR A 528 -11.14 0.73 -17.27
C TYR A 528 -10.95 0.29 -18.71
N ARG A 529 -11.51 -0.86 -19.11
CA ARG A 529 -11.55 -1.28 -20.51
C ARG A 529 -12.35 -0.30 -21.38
N ASN A 530 -13.49 0.18 -20.88
CA ASN A 530 -14.33 1.14 -21.59
C ASN A 530 -13.69 2.51 -21.67
N LEU A 531 -13.11 3.01 -20.56
CA LEU A 531 -12.40 4.30 -20.53
C LEU A 531 -11.22 4.31 -21.51
N GLN A 532 -10.41 3.24 -21.56
CA GLN A 532 -9.30 3.13 -22.51
C GLN A 532 -9.80 3.07 -23.96
N ARG A 533 -10.79 2.21 -24.24
CA ARG A 533 -11.36 2.08 -25.59
C ARG A 533 -11.93 3.39 -26.12
N ARG A 534 -12.49 4.23 -25.23
CA ARG A 534 -13.01 5.55 -25.58
C ARG A 534 -11.94 6.64 -25.62
N GLY A 535 -10.71 6.33 -25.24
CA GLY A 535 -9.65 7.30 -25.16
C GLY A 535 -9.82 8.34 -24.03
N ILE A 536 -10.70 8.08 -23.04
CA ILE A 536 -10.90 8.98 -21.88
C ILE A 536 -9.69 8.95 -20.94
N VAL A 537 -9.02 7.80 -20.84
CA VAL A 537 -7.79 7.62 -20.07
C VAL A 537 -6.75 6.90 -20.92
N ARG A 538 -5.49 7.18 -20.64
CA ARG A 538 -4.34 6.44 -21.15
C ARG A 538 -3.41 5.99 -20.04
N ALA A 539 -2.53 5.05 -20.32
CA ALA A 539 -1.47 4.67 -19.40
C ALA A 539 -0.37 5.73 -19.36
N TYR A 540 0.13 6.00 -18.15
CA TYR A 540 1.28 6.86 -17.94
C TYR A 540 2.55 6.23 -18.52
N GLU A 541 3.30 7.02 -19.25
CA GLU A 541 4.61 6.66 -19.78
C GLU A 541 5.67 7.67 -19.32
N ASN A 542 6.66 7.20 -18.60
CA ASN A 542 7.85 7.97 -18.33
C ASN A 542 8.74 7.94 -19.59
N ARG A 543 8.64 8.98 -20.41
CA ARG A 543 9.36 9.07 -21.70
C ARG A 543 10.83 9.37 -21.51
N SER A 544 11.68 8.78 -22.35
CA SER A 544 13.09 9.15 -22.42
C SER A 544 13.28 10.53 -23.04
N MET A 545 14.28 11.26 -22.57
CA MET A 545 14.76 12.49 -23.23
C MET A 545 15.52 12.16 -24.53
N ASN A 546 16.09 10.95 -24.64
CA ASN A 546 16.71 10.45 -25.84
C ASN A 546 15.70 9.65 -26.67
N PRO A 547 15.40 10.05 -27.93
CA PRO A 547 14.42 9.36 -28.79
C PRO A 547 14.80 7.90 -29.10
N ASP A 548 16.07 7.56 -29.04
CA ASP A 548 16.58 6.21 -29.34
C ASP A 548 16.40 5.22 -28.17
N THR A 549 15.95 5.70 -27.00
CA THR A 549 15.71 4.86 -25.83
C THR A 549 14.21 4.75 -25.51
N SER A 550 13.76 3.53 -25.23
CA SER A 550 12.37 3.28 -24.85
C SER A 550 11.99 3.94 -23.53
N GLY A 551 10.80 4.47 -23.44
CA GLY A 551 10.18 4.90 -22.19
C GLY A 551 9.90 3.74 -21.24
N TYR A 552 9.39 4.07 -20.06
CA TYR A 552 8.91 3.08 -19.08
C TYR A 552 7.46 3.34 -18.70
N CYS A 553 6.63 2.31 -18.84
CA CYS A 553 5.23 2.34 -18.47
C CYS A 553 5.01 1.48 -17.21
N PRO A 554 4.83 2.07 -16.02
CA PRO A 554 4.60 1.34 -14.77
C PRO A 554 3.17 0.77 -14.65
N GLY A 555 2.25 1.17 -15.57
CA GLY A 555 0.87 0.74 -15.58
C GLY A 555 -0.12 1.66 -14.87
N ALA A 556 0.33 2.79 -14.36
CA ALA A 556 -0.54 3.82 -13.78
C ALA A 556 -1.38 4.54 -14.82
N ILE A 557 -2.48 5.16 -14.41
CA ILE A 557 -3.21 6.14 -15.23
C ILE A 557 -2.34 7.38 -15.39
N ASP A 558 -2.31 7.92 -16.62
CA ASP A 558 -1.69 9.21 -16.90
C ASP A 558 -2.58 10.35 -16.39
N MET A 559 -1.97 11.35 -15.76
CA MET A 559 -2.68 12.46 -15.13
C MET A 559 -1.84 13.72 -15.11
N THR A 560 -2.52 14.86 -14.96
CA THR A 560 -1.88 16.17 -14.82
C THR A 560 -1.29 16.37 -13.43
N GLU A 561 -0.22 17.13 -13.34
CA GLU A 561 0.38 17.53 -12.08
C GLU A 561 -0.56 18.40 -11.24
N GLY A 562 -0.56 18.19 -9.94
CA GLY A 562 -1.33 18.98 -8.95
C GLY A 562 -2.81 18.57 -8.84
N SER A 563 -3.56 18.61 -9.93
CA SER A 563 -5.01 18.35 -9.91
C SER A 563 -5.39 16.89 -10.18
N ASN A 564 -4.43 16.05 -10.59
CA ASN A 564 -4.64 14.65 -10.96
C ASN A 564 -5.81 14.44 -11.93
N PHE A 565 -6.01 15.37 -12.85
CA PHE A 565 -6.94 15.18 -13.96
C PHE A 565 -6.43 14.09 -14.89
N VAL A 566 -7.28 13.17 -15.27
CA VAL A 566 -6.87 12.11 -16.21
C VAL A 566 -6.45 12.71 -17.54
N VAL A 567 -5.43 12.14 -18.14
CA VAL A 567 -4.96 12.51 -19.48
C VAL A 567 -5.56 11.54 -20.48
N ASP A 568 -6.17 12.08 -21.52
CA ASP A 568 -6.84 11.32 -22.58
C ASP A 568 -5.85 10.69 -23.58
N GLY A 569 -6.39 9.96 -24.55
CA GLY A 569 -5.60 9.29 -25.59
C GLY A 569 -4.78 10.25 -26.47
N GLU A 570 -5.20 11.50 -26.60
CA GLU A 570 -4.51 12.56 -27.35
C GLU A 570 -3.46 13.31 -26.53
N GLY A 571 -3.43 13.07 -25.21
CA GLY A 571 -2.48 13.71 -24.29
C GLY A 571 -3.01 14.98 -23.66
N ILE A 572 -4.30 15.21 -23.68
CA ILE A 572 -4.96 16.39 -23.13
C ILE A 572 -5.53 16.06 -21.76
N GLY A 573 -5.29 16.92 -20.77
CA GLY A 573 -5.85 16.78 -19.43
C GLY A 573 -7.37 17.04 -19.45
N ASN A 574 -8.13 16.13 -18.87
CA ASN A 574 -9.57 16.23 -18.75
C ASN A 574 -9.93 16.78 -17.37
N GLU A 575 -10.22 18.08 -17.30
CA GLU A 575 -10.48 18.78 -16.03
C GLU A 575 -11.75 18.31 -15.28
N ASP A 576 -12.57 17.47 -15.89
CA ASP A 576 -13.80 16.96 -15.30
C ASP A 576 -13.67 15.58 -14.68
N ILE A 577 -12.60 14.86 -14.95
CA ILE A 577 -12.32 13.52 -14.39
C ILE A 577 -10.99 13.53 -13.67
N SER A 578 -11.02 13.24 -12.38
CA SER A 578 -9.82 13.11 -11.52
C SER A 578 -9.61 11.66 -11.08
N VAL A 579 -8.39 11.32 -10.73
CA VAL A 579 -8.03 9.98 -10.23
C VAL A 579 -7.21 10.07 -8.96
N ILE A 580 -7.46 9.15 -7.99
CA ILE A 580 -6.72 9.06 -6.73
C ILE A 580 -6.48 7.62 -6.31
N GLY A 581 -5.42 7.41 -5.54
CA GLY A 581 -5.13 6.15 -4.89
C GLY A 581 -4.45 5.14 -5.82
N ILE A 582 -4.81 3.89 -5.69
CA ILE A 582 -4.13 2.76 -6.35
C ILE A 582 -3.93 2.93 -7.86
N PRO A 583 -4.90 3.42 -8.64
CA PRO A 583 -4.72 3.57 -10.09
C PRO A 583 -3.59 4.52 -10.51
N THR A 584 -3.10 5.36 -9.59
CA THR A 584 -1.99 6.29 -9.83
C THR A 584 -0.61 5.74 -9.44
N GLU A 585 -0.57 4.53 -8.85
CA GLU A 585 0.67 3.96 -8.34
C GLU A 585 1.66 3.61 -9.46
N GLY A 586 2.84 4.17 -9.37
CA GLY A 586 3.88 4.09 -10.40
C GLY A 586 4.15 5.45 -11.05
N ASN A 587 3.15 6.32 -11.20
CA ASN A 587 3.36 7.75 -11.41
C ASN A 587 3.49 8.48 -10.06
N LEU A 588 2.62 8.16 -9.10
CA LEU A 588 2.77 8.57 -7.70
C LEU A 588 3.16 7.37 -6.83
N ILE A 589 3.90 7.62 -5.76
CA ILE A 589 4.31 6.60 -4.80
C ILE A 589 3.54 6.76 -3.48
N GLY A 590 3.18 5.63 -2.85
CA GLY A 590 2.62 5.61 -1.50
C GLY A 590 1.12 5.81 -1.44
N ASN A 591 0.42 5.77 -2.57
CA ASN A 591 -1.03 5.90 -2.62
C ASN A 591 -1.81 4.64 -2.16
N LYS A 592 -1.08 3.55 -1.87
CA LYS A 592 -1.65 2.29 -1.35
C LYS A 592 -1.94 2.30 0.15
N THR A 593 -1.63 3.39 0.85
CA THR A 593 -1.82 3.49 2.30
C THR A 593 -3.20 4.02 2.66
N ILE A 594 -3.65 3.72 3.88
CA ILE A 594 -4.86 4.33 4.46
C ILE A 594 -4.64 5.80 4.79
N ALA A 595 -3.40 6.28 4.88
CA ALA A 595 -3.07 7.67 5.18
C ALA A 595 -3.79 8.63 4.23
N ARG A 596 -4.32 9.72 4.78
CA ARG A 596 -5.16 10.68 4.07
C ARG A 596 -4.40 11.40 2.95
N GLY A 597 -3.26 12.00 3.26
CA GLY A 597 -2.52 12.90 2.36
C GLY A 597 -3.24 14.23 2.13
N ASP A 598 -2.62 15.09 1.32
CA ASP A 598 -3.11 16.47 1.08
C ASP A 598 -4.07 16.58 -0.12
N TYR A 599 -4.01 15.62 -1.04
CA TYR A 599 -4.77 15.62 -2.29
C TYR A 599 -6.30 15.79 -2.13
N PRO A 600 -6.98 15.20 -1.13
CA PRO A 600 -8.42 15.36 -0.97
C PRO A 600 -8.85 16.83 -0.84
N GLY A 601 -8.07 17.65 -0.12
CA GLY A 601 -8.33 19.10 0.00
C GLY A 601 -8.12 19.84 -1.32
N THR A 602 -6.99 19.60 -1.99
CA THR A 602 -6.68 20.21 -3.29
C THR A 602 -7.74 19.88 -4.33
N TRP A 603 -8.16 18.63 -4.42
CA TRP A 603 -9.21 18.19 -5.34
C TRP A 603 -10.55 18.86 -5.05
N ALA A 604 -10.99 18.89 -3.79
CA ALA A 604 -12.27 19.44 -3.40
C ALA A 604 -12.35 20.95 -3.70
N ALA A 605 -11.30 21.70 -3.34
CA ALA A 605 -11.20 23.13 -3.62
C ALA A 605 -11.28 23.42 -5.14
N GLU A 606 -10.57 22.63 -5.95
CA GLU A 606 -10.59 22.79 -7.40
C GLU A 606 -11.95 22.48 -8.01
N VAL A 607 -12.63 21.40 -7.56
CA VAL A 607 -14.00 21.07 -8.01
C VAL A 607 -14.97 22.23 -7.72
N ILE A 608 -15.00 22.73 -6.49
CA ILE A 608 -15.89 23.83 -6.10
C ILE A 608 -15.56 25.12 -6.87
N ARG A 609 -14.26 25.43 -7.04
CA ARG A 609 -13.82 26.59 -7.85
C ARG A 609 -14.32 26.48 -9.29
N GLN A 610 -14.17 25.33 -9.94
CA GLN A 610 -14.58 25.14 -11.34
C GLN A 610 -16.09 25.20 -11.52
N LEU A 611 -16.87 24.58 -10.63
CA LEU A 611 -18.33 24.66 -10.66
C LEU A 611 -18.81 26.10 -10.47
N GLY A 612 -18.21 26.86 -9.54
CA GLY A 612 -18.51 28.28 -9.35
C GLY A 612 -18.12 29.15 -10.56
N CYS A 613 -17.06 28.81 -11.30
CA CYS A 613 -16.74 29.52 -12.56
C CYS A 613 -17.78 29.23 -13.65
N ARG A 614 -18.28 27.99 -13.75
CA ARG A 614 -19.37 27.66 -14.69
C ARG A 614 -20.64 28.43 -14.41
N GLU A 615 -21.02 28.64 -13.13
CA GLU A 615 -22.17 29.46 -12.73
C GLU A 615 -22.02 30.91 -13.19
N ARG A 616 -20.84 31.50 -12.98
CA ARG A 616 -20.57 32.89 -13.39
C ARG A 616 -20.68 33.07 -14.90
N ALA A 617 -20.13 32.16 -15.67
CA ALA A 617 -20.20 32.21 -17.12
C ALA A 617 -21.65 32.12 -17.66
N LEU A 618 -22.49 31.28 -17.02
CA LEU A 618 -23.91 31.19 -17.38
C LEU A 618 -24.66 32.48 -17.10
N VAL A 619 -24.39 33.16 -15.97
CA VAL A 619 -25.02 34.44 -15.62
C VAL A 619 -24.62 35.54 -16.59
N THR A 620 -23.35 35.57 -17.02
CA THR A 620 -22.88 36.57 -18.00
C THR A 620 -23.55 36.36 -19.37
N ALA A 621 -23.66 35.13 -19.84
CA ALA A 621 -24.33 34.82 -21.11
C ALA A 621 -25.83 35.16 -21.11
N THR A 622 -26.53 35.02 -19.97
CA THR A 622 -27.95 35.35 -19.86
C THR A 622 -28.20 36.88 -19.65
N CYS A 623 -27.18 37.69 -19.39
CA CYS A 623 -27.28 39.15 -19.31
C CYS A 623 -26.95 39.83 -20.65
N GLU A 624 -26.40 39.10 -21.62
CA GLU A 624 -26.08 39.60 -22.96
C GLU A 624 -27.18 39.29 -24.00
N GLU A 625 -28.16 38.43 -23.67
CA GLU A 625 -29.41 38.20 -24.40
C GLU A 625 -30.53 39.14 -23.85
#